data_c7d0f7e70d6aabb39d66f21f545cc057
#
_entry.id   c7d0f7e70d6aabb39d66f21f545cc057
#
_cell.length_a   1.000
_cell.length_b   1.000
_cell.length_c   1.000
_cell.angle_alpha   90.00
_cell.angle_beta   90.00
_cell.angle_gamma   90.00
#
_symmetry.space_group_name_H-M   'P 1'
#
loop_
_entity.id
_entity.type
_entity.pdbx_description
1 polymer ?
#
loop_
_entity_poly.entity_id
_entity_poly.type
_entity_poly.pdbx_seq_one_letter_code
_entity_poly.pdbx_strand_id
1 'polypeptide(L)'
;MIRSSKLADERREAGSLECWLLHGTAGMAADWRDFAKCLAELKTGSRAVDLWRFLECEPMPIHKFGAAFNADAGDNARGTPKVLLGYSMGGRLALHALLENPHPWKAAVIVSAHPGLEDGKEREARRVADAEWATCALSLPWPDFLSAWDAQPALGAAFPRPPGASGALAMRRREIARSFVDWSLGAQQPLWERLRDISIPVLWVAGENDAKFLALARRAVEAMPRATLAIAPGAGHRVPWQARDWLAAETARFLASDQLPPAR
;
A
#
# COMPACT_ATOMS: atom_id res chain seq x y z
N MET A 1 31.81 28.71 14.46
CA MET A 1 30.56 28.41 13.72
C MET A 1 30.70 27.44 12.54
N ILE A 2 31.71 26.57 12.48
CA ILE A 2 31.96 25.64 11.33
C ILE A 2 31.75 24.17 11.70
N ARG A 3 31.51 23.82 12.97
CA ARG A 3 31.29 22.44 13.41
C ARG A 3 29.85 21.93 13.27
N SER A 4 28.87 22.83 13.13
CA SER A 4 27.43 22.42 13.06
C SER A 4 26.99 21.94 11.68
N SER A 5 27.62 22.42 10.59
CA SER A 5 27.26 22.04 9.22
C SER A 5 27.84 20.67 8.81
N LYS A 6 29.01 20.29 9.32
CA LYS A 6 29.63 18.98 9.06
C LYS A 6 28.87 17.82 9.70
N LEU A 7 28.34 18.01 10.92
CA LEU A 7 27.50 16.97 11.59
C LEU A 7 26.12 16.77 10.95
N ALA A 8 25.59 17.78 10.27
CA ALA A 8 24.36 17.66 9.50
C ALA A 8 24.58 16.93 8.16
N ASP A 9 25.76 17.09 7.55
CA ASP A 9 26.12 16.42 6.29
C ASP A 9 26.55 14.95 6.52
N GLU A 10 27.27 14.66 7.59
CA GLU A 10 27.64 13.29 7.98
C GLU A 10 26.44 12.43 8.40
N ARG A 11 25.33 13.03 8.88
CA ARG A 11 24.07 12.31 9.14
C ARG A 11 23.29 11.92 7.87
N ARG A 12 23.64 12.49 6.71
CA ARG A 12 22.97 12.20 5.42
C ARG A 12 23.60 11.08 4.60
N GLU A 13 24.81 10.63 4.92
CA GLU A 13 25.48 9.52 4.22
C GLU A 13 25.21 8.14 4.84
N ALA A 14 24.64 8.07 6.05
CA ALA A 14 24.30 6.81 6.71
C ALA A 14 22.92 6.30 6.27
N GLY A 15 22.89 5.49 5.20
CA GLY A 15 21.80 4.60 4.87
C GLY A 15 20.60 5.27 4.18
N SER A 16 20.61 5.33 2.84
CA SER A 16 19.43 5.69 2.06
C SER A 16 18.26 4.76 2.42
N LEU A 17 17.12 5.32 2.87
CA LEU A 17 15.88 4.57 3.09
C LEU A 17 15.37 3.96 1.77
N GLU A 18 14.87 2.74 1.80
CA GLU A 18 14.23 2.09 0.65
C GLU A 18 12.72 1.90 0.90
N CYS A 19 11.88 2.56 0.09
CA CYS A 19 10.43 2.39 0.13
C CYS A 19 10.00 1.19 -0.70
N TRP A 20 9.34 0.21 -0.08
CA TRP A 20 8.71 -0.93 -0.75
C TRP A 20 7.27 -0.60 -1.04
N LEU A 21 6.90 -0.59 -2.33
CA LEU A 21 5.65 -0.04 -2.84
C LEU A 21 4.69 -1.18 -3.23
N LEU A 22 3.57 -1.31 -2.51
CA LEU A 22 2.54 -2.32 -2.74
C LEU A 22 1.35 -1.70 -3.49
N HIS A 23 1.06 -2.23 -4.68
CA HIS A 23 -0.02 -1.73 -5.53
C HIS A 23 -1.43 -2.16 -5.07
N GLY A 24 -2.47 -1.50 -5.59
CA GLY A 24 -3.87 -1.84 -5.34
C GLY A 24 -4.37 -3.01 -6.20
N THR A 25 -5.66 -3.35 -6.02
CA THR A 25 -6.35 -4.37 -6.81
C THR A 25 -6.33 -4.02 -8.31
N ALA A 26 -6.17 -5.03 -9.15
CA ALA A 26 -6.01 -4.88 -10.61
C ALA A 26 -4.91 -3.87 -11.01
N GLY A 27 -3.92 -3.65 -10.11
CA GLY A 27 -2.72 -2.86 -10.35
C GLY A 27 -1.50 -3.72 -10.62
N MET A 28 -0.35 -3.08 -10.75
CA MET A 28 0.94 -3.75 -11.00
C MET A 28 2.11 -2.91 -10.45
N ALA A 29 3.26 -3.54 -10.28
CA ALA A 29 4.47 -2.84 -9.84
C ALA A 29 4.82 -1.62 -10.71
N ALA A 30 4.58 -1.70 -12.03
CA ALA A 30 4.85 -0.60 -12.95
C ALA A 30 3.97 0.65 -12.75
N ASP A 31 2.86 0.54 -12.02
CA ASP A 31 2.00 1.68 -11.68
C ASP A 31 2.73 2.70 -10.79
N TRP A 32 3.74 2.25 -10.08
CA TRP A 32 4.57 3.09 -9.21
C TRP A 32 5.72 3.83 -9.92
N ARG A 33 5.91 3.63 -11.24
CA ARG A 33 7.07 4.16 -11.98
C ARG A 33 7.27 5.65 -11.79
N ASP A 34 6.22 6.44 -11.96
CA ASP A 34 6.33 7.89 -11.90
C ASP A 34 6.43 8.39 -10.45
N PHE A 35 5.73 7.75 -9.51
CA PHE A 35 5.92 8.01 -8.09
C PHE A 35 7.34 7.68 -7.62
N ALA A 36 7.92 6.59 -8.10
CA ALA A 36 9.31 6.20 -7.81
C ALA A 36 10.32 7.24 -8.31
N LYS A 37 10.06 7.87 -9.47
CA LYS A 37 10.89 9.00 -9.95
C LYS A 37 10.82 10.19 -9.00
N CYS A 38 9.60 10.58 -8.56
CA CYS A 38 9.43 11.66 -7.60
C CYS A 38 10.17 11.37 -6.27
N LEU A 39 10.11 10.13 -5.77
CA LEU A 39 10.88 9.73 -4.57
C LEU A 39 12.39 9.81 -4.80
N ALA A 40 12.88 9.39 -5.98
CA ALA A 40 14.29 9.45 -6.32
C ALA A 40 14.81 10.89 -6.39
N GLU A 41 14.04 11.83 -6.95
CA GLU A 41 14.34 13.26 -6.94
C GLU A 41 14.46 13.81 -5.50
N LEU A 42 13.68 13.24 -4.56
CA LEU A 42 13.73 13.55 -3.14
C LEU A 42 14.77 12.68 -2.36
N LYS A 43 15.68 12.02 -3.07
CA LYS A 43 16.77 11.18 -2.53
C LYS A 43 16.27 9.98 -1.70
N THR A 44 15.08 9.46 -2.01
CA THR A 44 14.50 8.28 -1.37
C THR A 44 14.49 7.14 -2.38
N GLY A 45 15.15 6.03 -2.07
CA GLY A 45 15.12 4.81 -2.88
C GLY A 45 13.74 4.15 -2.84
N SER A 46 13.40 3.40 -3.90
CA SER A 46 12.13 2.68 -3.91
C SER A 46 12.22 1.35 -4.67
N ARG A 47 11.39 0.39 -4.24
CA ARG A 47 11.20 -0.92 -4.87
C ARG A 47 9.71 -1.19 -5.04
N ALA A 48 9.22 -1.20 -6.25
CA ALA A 48 7.86 -1.62 -6.55
C ALA A 48 7.77 -3.16 -6.54
N VAL A 49 6.81 -3.68 -5.78
CA VAL A 49 6.64 -5.13 -5.57
C VAL A 49 5.59 -5.67 -6.54
N ASP A 50 5.90 -6.74 -7.27
CA ASP A 50 4.90 -7.52 -7.98
C ASP A 50 4.17 -8.42 -6.96
N LEU A 51 2.98 -7.98 -6.54
CA LEU A 51 2.17 -8.72 -5.59
C LEU A 51 1.62 -10.03 -6.15
N TRP A 52 1.47 -10.12 -7.48
CA TRP A 52 0.88 -11.29 -8.13
C TRP A 52 1.73 -12.54 -7.97
N ARG A 53 3.04 -12.42 -7.78
CA ARG A 53 3.96 -13.54 -7.55
C ARG A 53 3.61 -14.36 -6.29
N PHE A 54 2.96 -13.76 -5.30
CA PHE A 54 2.51 -14.45 -4.09
C PHE A 54 1.26 -15.31 -4.32
N LEU A 55 0.62 -15.18 -5.48
CA LEU A 55 -0.57 -15.95 -5.87
C LEU A 55 -0.32 -16.91 -7.03
N GLU A 56 0.91 -17.05 -7.52
CA GLU A 56 1.22 -17.88 -8.70
C GLU A 56 0.99 -19.37 -8.45
N CYS A 57 1.51 -19.91 -7.36
CA CYS A 57 1.57 -21.34 -7.14
C CYS A 57 0.42 -21.86 -6.26
N GLU A 58 0.22 -21.26 -5.09
CA GLU A 58 -0.70 -21.74 -4.08
C GLU A 58 -1.67 -20.66 -3.60
N PRO A 59 -2.85 -21.03 -3.04
CA PRO A 59 -3.69 -20.09 -2.31
C PRO A 59 -2.90 -19.41 -1.20
N MET A 60 -2.98 -18.08 -1.16
CA MET A 60 -2.32 -17.25 -0.14
C MET A 60 -3.38 -16.44 0.61
N PRO A 61 -4.05 -16.98 1.62
CA PRO A 61 -4.98 -16.21 2.42
C PRO A 61 -4.32 -14.96 3.00
N ILE A 62 -5.06 -13.87 3.06
CA ILE A 62 -4.52 -12.55 3.42
C ILE A 62 -3.74 -12.57 4.75
N HIS A 63 -4.18 -13.37 5.73
CA HIS A 63 -3.51 -13.48 7.03
C HIS A 63 -2.13 -14.18 6.96
N LYS A 64 -1.82 -14.93 5.90
CA LYS A 64 -0.50 -15.55 5.68
C LYS A 64 0.45 -14.66 4.89
N PHE A 65 -0.08 -13.65 4.20
CA PHE A 65 0.74 -12.77 3.36
C PHE A 65 1.81 -12.05 4.17
N GLY A 66 1.47 -11.54 5.36
CA GLY A 66 2.40 -10.76 6.18
C GLY A 66 3.70 -11.49 6.47
N ALA A 67 3.62 -12.74 6.95
CA ALA A 67 4.78 -13.58 7.25
C ALA A 67 5.61 -13.88 5.99
N ALA A 68 4.96 -14.30 4.90
CA ALA A 68 5.63 -14.61 3.63
C ALA A 68 6.34 -13.38 3.04
N PHE A 69 5.69 -12.22 3.09
CA PHE A 69 6.26 -10.98 2.57
C PHE A 69 7.41 -10.46 3.43
N ASN A 70 7.32 -10.56 4.76
CA ASN A 70 8.40 -10.16 5.65
C ASN A 70 9.63 -11.05 5.49
N ALA A 71 9.47 -12.35 5.27
CA ALA A 71 10.55 -13.27 4.94
C ALA A 71 11.25 -12.86 3.64
N ASP A 72 10.50 -12.63 2.55
CA ASP A 72 11.03 -12.15 1.27
C ASP A 72 11.77 -10.80 1.41
N ALA A 73 11.22 -9.88 2.19
CA ALA A 73 11.87 -8.60 2.45
C ALA A 73 13.13 -8.75 3.33
N GLY A 74 13.14 -9.72 4.24
CA GLY A 74 14.29 -10.05 5.09
C GLY A 74 15.46 -10.61 4.30
N ASP A 75 15.21 -11.56 3.42
CA ASP A 75 16.21 -12.22 2.57
C ASP A 75 16.90 -11.22 1.60
N ASN A 76 16.20 -10.15 1.24
CA ASN A 76 16.71 -9.04 0.44
C ASN A 76 17.46 -7.99 1.29
N ALA A 77 17.91 -8.32 2.50
CA ALA A 77 18.53 -7.37 3.44
C ALA A 77 19.94 -6.95 3.00
N ARG A 78 20.06 -5.78 2.40
CA ARG A 78 21.35 -5.10 2.12
C ARG A 78 21.75 -4.11 3.22
N GLY A 79 21.23 -4.24 4.44
CA GLY A 79 21.48 -3.30 5.52
C GLY A 79 20.73 -1.96 5.41
N THR A 80 20.05 -1.69 4.30
CA THR A 80 19.28 -0.46 4.08
C THR A 80 17.98 -0.49 4.89
N PRO A 81 17.67 0.53 5.71
CA PRO A 81 16.42 0.62 6.43
C PRO A 81 15.22 0.66 5.47
N LYS A 82 14.20 -0.15 5.74
CA LYS A 82 13.05 -0.36 4.85
C LYS A 82 11.81 0.34 5.36
N VAL A 83 11.09 0.98 4.46
CA VAL A 83 9.79 1.61 4.67
C VAL A 83 8.76 0.90 3.82
N LEU A 84 7.60 0.64 4.37
CA LEU A 84 6.51 -0.03 3.67
C LEU A 84 5.45 0.98 3.24
N LEU A 85 5.20 1.12 1.93
CA LEU A 85 4.13 1.94 1.40
C LEU A 85 3.12 1.05 0.69
N GLY A 86 1.87 1.07 1.14
CA GLY A 86 0.80 0.29 0.55
C GLY A 86 -0.43 1.12 0.19
N TYR A 87 -0.95 0.92 -1.03
CA TYR A 87 -2.15 1.58 -1.52
C TYR A 87 -3.33 0.61 -1.61
N SER A 88 -4.48 0.99 -1.05
CA SER A 88 -5.76 0.26 -1.13
C SER A 88 -5.59 -1.21 -0.69
N MET A 89 -5.71 -2.20 -1.58
CA MET A 89 -5.39 -3.60 -1.29
C MET A 89 -3.95 -3.76 -0.76
N GLY A 90 -2.97 -3.12 -1.40
CA GLY A 90 -1.59 -3.13 -0.93
C GLY A 90 -1.42 -2.53 0.47
N GLY A 91 -2.25 -1.54 0.83
CA GLY A 91 -2.29 -0.99 2.19
C GLY A 91 -2.83 -2.01 3.22
N ARG A 92 -3.85 -2.79 2.85
CA ARG A 92 -4.35 -3.88 3.70
C ARG A 92 -3.29 -4.96 3.92
N LEU A 93 -2.61 -5.34 2.84
CA LEU A 93 -1.49 -6.30 2.87
C LEU A 93 -0.33 -5.76 3.74
N ALA A 94 -0.04 -4.47 3.64
CA ALA A 94 0.95 -3.80 4.47
C ALA A 94 0.58 -3.88 5.97
N LEU A 95 -0.68 -3.64 6.34
CA LEU A 95 -1.13 -3.80 7.72
C LEU A 95 -0.89 -5.22 8.25
N HIS A 96 -1.16 -6.26 7.46
CA HIS A 96 -0.83 -7.64 7.84
C HIS A 96 0.68 -7.83 8.04
N ALA A 97 1.51 -7.28 7.16
CA ALA A 97 2.96 -7.36 7.30
C ALA A 97 3.49 -6.64 8.55
N LEU A 98 2.89 -5.51 8.92
CA LEU A 98 3.25 -4.75 10.13
C LEU A 98 2.82 -5.42 11.44
N LEU A 99 1.79 -6.26 11.39
CA LEU A 99 1.28 -7.00 12.54
C LEU A 99 1.99 -8.34 12.80
N GLU A 100 2.87 -8.74 11.88
CA GLU A 100 3.77 -9.88 12.09
C GLU A 100 5.05 -9.44 12.81
N ASN A 101 5.48 -10.21 13.80
CA ASN A 101 6.72 -9.94 14.52
C ASN A 101 7.62 -11.18 14.53
N PRO A 102 8.95 -11.02 14.23
CA PRO A 102 9.60 -9.77 13.84
C PRO A 102 9.32 -9.37 12.40
N HIS A 103 9.50 -8.08 12.07
CA HIS A 103 9.43 -7.56 10.72
C HIS A 103 10.57 -6.55 10.42
N PRO A 104 10.97 -6.35 9.13
CA PRO A 104 12.10 -5.50 8.75
C PRO A 104 11.76 -4.00 8.66
N TRP A 105 10.50 -3.60 8.83
CA TRP A 105 10.01 -2.25 8.56
C TRP A 105 10.36 -1.26 9.67
N LYS A 106 10.86 -0.08 9.30
CA LYS A 106 11.18 1.02 10.23
C LYS A 106 10.09 2.09 10.29
N ALA A 107 9.29 2.21 9.24
CA ALA A 107 8.13 3.06 9.14
C ALA A 107 7.17 2.53 8.08
N ALA A 108 5.95 3.06 8.03
CA ALA A 108 5.01 2.74 6.97
C ALA A 108 4.21 3.96 6.50
N VAL A 109 3.76 3.90 5.23
CA VAL A 109 2.80 4.83 4.63
C VAL A 109 1.61 4.00 4.14
N ILE A 110 0.44 4.23 4.71
CA ILE A 110 -0.80 3.51 4.40
C ILE A 110 -1.73 4.45 3.65
N VAL A 111 -2.00 4.15 2.39
CA VAL A 111 -2.77 5.03 1.50
C VAL A 111 -4.12 4.40 1.17
N SER A 112 -5.23 5.07 1.51
CA SER A 112 -6.60 4.69 1.18
C SER A 112 -6.92 3.22 1.49
N ALA A 113 -6.51 2.72 2.67
CA ALA A 113 -6.69 1.33 3.08
C ALA A 113 -7.85 1.15 4.07
N HIS A 114 -8.38 -0.07 4.13
CA HIS A 114 -9.48 -0.46 5.02
C HIS A 114 -8.97 -1.47 6.05
N PRO A 115 -9.03 -1.19 7.36
CA PRO A 115 -8.57 -2.13 8.40
C PRO A 115 -9.39 -3.42 8.54
N GLY A 116 -10.52 -3.54 7.86
CA GLY A 116 -11.39 -4.72 7.87
C GLY A 116 -12.84 -4.37 8.23
N LEU A 117 -13.78 -5.12 7.65
CA LEU A 117 -15.21 -5.02 7.96
C LEU A 117 -15.49 -5.73 9.28
N GLU A 118 -16.18 -5.07 10.20
CA GLU A 118 -16.51 -5.60 11.53
C GLU A 118 -17.78 -6.46 11.49
N ASP A 119 -18.78 -6.05 10.72
CA ASP A 119 -20.04 -6.76 10.61
C ASP A 119 -19.90 -8.03 9.77
N GLY A 120 -20.41 -9.15 10.30
CA GLY A 120 -20.34 -10.45 9.64
C GLY A 120 -21.16 -10.55 8.35
N LYS A 121 -22.30 -9.82 8.28
CA LYS A 121 -23.14 -9.80 7.08
C LYS A 121 -22.49 -8.96 5.98
N GLU A 122 -21.89 -7.84 6.35
CA GLU A 122 -21.11 -7.03 5.40
C GLU A 122 -19.93 -7.82 4.85
N ARG A 123 -19.23 -8.60 5.69
CA ARG A 123 -18.14 -9.46 5.23
C ARG A 123 -18.62 -10.52 4.26
N GLU A 124 -19.76 -11.16 4.54
CA GLU A 124 -20.35 -12.15 3.63
C GLU A 124 -20.77 -11.53 2.30
N ALA A 125 -21.51 -10.43 2.33
CA ALA A 125 -21.91 -9.70 1.12
C ALA A 125 -20.67 -9.27 0.30
N ARG A 126 -19.61 -8.86 0.97
CA ARG A 126 -18.37 -8.49 0.30
C ARG A 126 -17.67 -9.70 -0.32
N ARG A 127 -17.66 -10.88 0.31
CA ARG A 127 -17.11 -12.11 -0.30
C ARG A 127 -17.86 -12.49 -1.56
N VAL A 128 -19.18 -12.39 -1.55
CA VAL A 128 -20.02 -12.68 -2.74
C VAL A 128 -19.66 -11.71 -3.87
N ALA A 129 -19.64 -10.40 -3.60
CA ALA A 129 -19.30 -9.40 -4.61
C ALA A 129 -17.86 -9.57 -5.14
N ASP A 130 -16.90 -9.90 -4.29
CA ASP A 130 -15.52 -10.15 -4.73
C ASP A 130 -15.41 -11.44 -5.55
N ALA A 131 -16.20 -12.50 -5.27
CA ALA A 131 -16.26 -13.71 -6.10
C ALA A 131 -16.85 -13.44 -7.50
N GLU A 132 -17.82 -12.54 -7.62
CA GLU A 132 -18.31 -12.05 -8.91
C GLU A 132 -17.20 -11.35 -9.70
N TRP A 133 -16.42 -10.48 -9.05
CA TRP A 133 -15.24 -9.85 -9.70
C TRP A 133 -14.18 -10.87 -10.12
N ALA A 134 -13.93 -11.91 -9.32
CA ALA A 134 -13.05 -13.01 -9.71
C ALA A 134 -13.56 -13.70 -10.97
N THR A 135 -14.85 -13.97 -11.05
CA THR A 135 -15.51 -14.57 -12.23
C THR A 135 -15.40 -13.65 -13.44
N CYS A 136 -15.69 -12.36 -13.28
CA CYS A 136 -15.53 -11.36 -14.35
C CYS A 136 -14.08 -11.31 -14.87
N ALA A 137 -13.08 -11.32 -13.97
CA ALA A 137 -11.68 -11.32 -14.35
C ALA A 137 -11.30 -12.55 -15.18
N LEU A 138 -11.89 -13.71 -14.93
CA LEU A 138 -11.62 -14.96 -15.67
C LEU A 138 -12.39 -15.08 -16.98
N SER A 139 -13.61 -14.55 -17.06
CA SER A 139 -14.55 -14.83 -18.15
C SER A 139 -14.70 -13.70 -19.17
N LEU A 140 -14.61 -12.42 -18.75
CA LEU A 140 -14.79 -11.30 -19.66
C LEU A 140 -13.55 -11.10 -20.57
N PRO A 141 -13.72 -10.51 -21.78
CA PRO A 141 -12.62 -9.90 -22.49
C PRO A 141 -11.85 -8.95 -21.56
N TRP A 142 -10.54 -9.02 -21.59
CA TRP A 142 -9.73 -8.32 -20.59
C TRP A 142 -9.92 -6.80 -20.56
N PRO A 143 -10.05 -6.10 -21.72
CA PRO A 143 -10.38 -4.66 -21.72
C PRO A 143 -11.72 -4.36 -21.06
N ASP A 144 -12.72 -5.23 -21.24
CA ASP A 144 -14.08 -5.04 -20.68
C ASP A 144 -14.04 -5.21 -19.15
N PHE A 145 -13.31 -6.19 -18.64
CA PHE A 145 -13.07 -6.34 -17.20
C PHE A 145 -12.42 -5.10 -16.61
N LEU A 146 -11.35 -4.59 -17.21
CA LEU A 146 -10.66 -3.40 -16.72
C LEU A 146 -11.56 -2.16 -16.77
N SER A 147 -12.34 -2.00 -17.84
CA SER A 147 -13.30 -0.90 -17.97
C SER A 147 -14.35 -0.95 -16.87
N ALA A 148 -14.95 -2.11 -16.64
CA ALA A 148 -15.95 -2.31 -15.58
C ALA A 148 -15.35 -2.09 -14.19
N TRP A 149 -14.12 -2.59 -13.95
CA TRP A 149 -13.40 -2.38 -12.70
C TRP A 149 -13.12 -0.89 -12.44
N ASP A 150 -12.61 -0.17 -13.43
CA ASP A 150 -12.26 1.24 -13.30
C ASP A 150 -13.48 2.17 -13.21
N ALA A 151 -14.66 1.74 -13.69
CA ALA A 151 -15.92 2.47 -13.61
C ALA A 151 -16.60 2.44 -12.23
N GLN A 152 -16.07 1.69 -11.26
CA GLN A 152 -16.67 1.62 -9.94
C GLN A 152 -16.68 2.99 -9.24
N PRO A 153 -17.83 3.43 -8.67
CA PRO A 153 -17.95 4.72 -8.00
C PRO A 153 -16.91 4.94 -6.90
N ALA A 154 -16.57 3.87 -6.17
CA ALA A 154 -15.56 3.91 -5.10
C ALA A 154 -14.15 4.25 -5.58
N LEU A 155 -13.85 4.05 -6.87
CA LEU A 155 -12.54 4.34 -7.46
C LEU A 155 -12.46 5.77 -8.04
N GLY A 156 -13.59 6.44 -8.16
CA GLY A 156 -13.66 7.80 -8.71
C GLY A 156 -13.46 7.85 -10.23
N ALA A 157 -12.98 8.98 -10.75
CA ALA A 157 -12.77 9.18 -12.18
C ALA A 157 -11.80 8.16 -12.78
N ALA A 158 -12.04 7.84 -14.06
CA ALA A 158 -11.18 6.93 -14.82
C ALA A 158 -9.71 7.33 -14.72
N PHE A 159 -8.87 6.34 -14.47
CA PHE A 159 -7.43 6.51 -14.39
C PHE A 159 -6.79 5.99 -15.69
N PRO A 160 -6.03 6.83 -16.40
CA PRO A 160 -5.31 6.37 -17.58
C PRO A 160 -4.18 5.40 -17.16
N ARG A 161 -4.30 4.14 -17.58
CA ARG A 161 -3.26 3.15 -17.33
C ARG A 161 -2.04 3.42 -18.24
N PRO A 162 -0.82 3.15 -17.79
CA PRO A 162 0.36 3.27 -18.63
C PRO A 162 0.23 2.44 -19.92
N PRO A 163 0.82 2.87 -21.03
CA PRO A 163 0.85 2.07 -22.27
C PRO A 163 1.38 0.65 -21.99
N GLY A 164 0.71 -0.36 -22.55
CA GLY A 164 1.08 -1.78 -22.36
C GLY A 164 0.62 -2.40 -21.04
N ALA A 165 0.15 -1.63 -20.06
CA ALA A 165 -0.29 -2.16 -18.76
C ALA A 165 -1.44 -3.17 -18.90
N SER A 166 -2.39 -2.93 -19.81
CA SER A 166 -3.50 -3.85 -20.05
C SER A 166 -3.03 -5.23 -20.47
N GLY A 167 -2.08 -5.32 -21.40
CA GLY A 167 -1.50 -6.59 -21.86
C GLY A 167 -0.72 -7.31 -20.75
N ALA A 168 0.09 -6.57 -19.99
CA ALA A 168 0.84 -7.12 -18.87
C ALA A 168 -0.06 -7.66 -17.76
N LEU A 169 -1.14 -6.94 -17.43
CA LEU A 169 -2.15 -7.41 -16.47
C LEU A 169 -2.95 -8.61 -16.98
N ALA A 170 -3.20 -8.71 -18.30
CA ALA A 170 -3.87 -9.87 -18.88
C ALA A 170 -3.09 -11.17 -18.64
N MET A 171 -1.76 -11.11 -18.60
CA MET A 171 -0.91 -12.25 -18.26
C MET A 171 -1.01 -12.67 -16.78
N ARG A 172 -1.52 -11.78 -15.93
CA ARG A 172 -1.73 -12.00 -14.49
C ARG A 172 -3.21 -12.24 -14.13
N ARG A 173 -4.03 -12.55 -15.12
CA ARG A 173 -5.49 -12.71 -14.98
C ARG A 173 -5.88 -13.67 -13.85
N ARG A 174 -5.17 -14.81 -13.74
CA ARG A 174 -5.45 -15.83 -12.72
C ARG A 174 -5.15 -15.33 -11.31
N GLU A 175 -4.00 -14.70 -11.14
CA GLU A 175 -3.55 -14.14 -9.86
C GLU A 175 -4.45 -12.97 -9.43
N ILE A 176 -4.87 -12.13 -10.38
CA ILE A 176 -5.84 -11.06 -10.14
C ILE A 176 -7.19 -11.64 -9.70
N ALA A 177 -7.70 -12.66 -10.38
CA ALA A 177 -8.93 -13.33 -9.97
C ALA A 177 -8.80 -13.96 -8.57
N ARG A 178 -7.68 -14.61 -8.27
CA ARG A 178 -7.39 -15.18 -6.94
C ARG A 178 -7.34 -14.10 -5.86
N SER A 179 -6.82 -12.91 -6.16
CA SER A 179 -6.76 -11.83 -5.18
C SER A 179 -8.14 -11.38 -4.68
N PHE A 180 -9.16 -11.49 -5.51
CA PHE A 180 -10.53 -11.23 -5.09
C PHE A 180 -11.08 -12.26 -4.11
N VAL A 181 -10.51 -13.46 -4.07
CA VAL A 181 -10.90 -14.53 -3.14
C VAL A 181 -9.96 -14.52 -1.93
N ASP A 182 -8.66 -14.73 -2.16
CA ASP A 182 -7.66 -14.92 -1.12
C ASP A 182 -7.40 -13.63 -0.31
N TRP A 183 -7.49 -12.47 -0.96
CA TRP A 183 -7.30 -11.14 -0.37
C TRP A 183 -8.59 -10.31 -0.37
N SER A 184 -9.77 -10.95 -0.44
CA SER A 184 -11.05 -10.27 -0.27
C SER A 184 -11.08 -9.46 1.02
N LEU A 185 -11.64 -8.27 0.99
CA LEU A 185 -11.91 -7.51 2.22
C LEU A 185 -12.91 -8.26 3.11
N GLY A 186 -13.80 -9.05 2.52
CA GLY A 186 -14.74 -9.92 3.27
C GLY A 186 -14.05 -11.13 3.91
N ALA A 187 -12.92 -11.61 3.36
CA ALA A 187 -12.13 -12.69 3.95
C ALA A 187 -11.17 -12.18 5.06
N GLN A 188 -10.86 -10.89 5.04
CA GLN A 188 -10.00 -10.28 6.05
C GLN A 188 -10.70 -10.22 7.41
N GLN A 189 -10.03 -10.70 8.45
CA GLN A 189 -10.47 -10.42 9.81
C GLN A 189 -10.26 -8.93 10.12
N PRO A 190 -11.16 -8.30 10.90
CA PRO A 190 -10.98 -6.91 11.30
C PRO A 190 -9.69 -6.70 12.08
N LEU A 191 -8.91 -5.70 11.72
CA LEU A 191 -7.63 -5.39 12.36
C LEU A 191 -7.73 -4.25 13.37
N TRP A 192 -8.91 -3.67 13.60
CA TRP A 192 -9.12 -2.46 14.38
C TRP A 192 -8.48 -2.53 15.76
N GLU A 193 -8.72 -3.61 16.50
CA GLU A 193 -8.14 -3.79 17.84
C GLU A 193 -6.64 -4.04 17.81
N ARG A 194 -6.12 -4.58 16.71
CA ARG A 194 -4.70 -4.88 16.54
C ARG A 194 -3.88 -3.70 16.04
N LEU A 195 -4.51 -2.62 15.55
CA LEU A 195 -3.79 -1.43 15.09
C LEU A 195 -2.90 -0.83 16.19
N ARG A 196 -3.30 -0.95 17.47
CA ARG A 196 -2.48 -0.54 18.62
C ARG A 196 -1.17 -1.30 18.79
N ASP A 197 -1.05 -2.49 18.18
CA ASP A 197 0.14 -3.32 18.25
C ASP A 197 1.23 -2.87 17.26
N ILE A 198 0.89 -1.99 16.31
CA ILE A 198 1.84 -1.41 15.35
C ILE A 198 2.61 -0.27 16.03
N SER A 199 3.83 -0.57 16.49
CA SER A 199 4.65 0.34 17.29
C SER A 199 5.59 1.25 16.48
N ILE A 200 5.75 1.00 15.18
CA ILE A 200 6.56 1.85 14.30
C ILE A 200 5.78 3.11 13.87
N PRO A 201 6.46 4.19 13.43
CA PRO A 201 5.80 5.35 12.86
C PRO A 201 5.00 5.00 11.61
N VAL A 202 3.76 5.50 11.52
CA VAL A 202 2.89 5.31 10.36
C VAL A 202 2.33 6.65 9.90
N LEU A 203 2.48 6.94 8.60
CA LEU A 203 1.74 7.98 7.92
C LEU A 203 0.51 7.35 7.27
N TRP A 204 -0.68 7.72 7.73
CA TRP A 204 -1.93 7.28 7.09
C TRP A 204 -2.42 8.37 6.16
N VAL A 205 -2.67 8.03 4.90
CA VAL A 205 -3.06 8.99 3.85
C VAL A 205 -4.43 8.64 3.31
N ALA A 206 -5.29 9.64 3.19
CA ALA A 206 -6.58 9.54 2.50
C ALA A 206 -6.79 10.75 1.58
N GLY A 207 -7.56 10.60 0.51
CA GLY A 207 -7.95 11.71 -0.34
C GLY A 207 -9.04 12.57 0.32
N GLU A 208 -8.97 13.88 0.13
CA GLU A 208 -9.95 14.84 0.64
C GLU A 208 -11.38 14.53 0.15
N ASN A 209 -11.50 14.07 -1.10
CA ASN A 209 -12.78 13.76 -1.75
C ASN A 209 -13.18 12.27 -1.58
N ASP A 210 -12.47 11.50 -0.76
CA ASP A 210 -12.84 10.12 -0.39
C ASP A 210 -13.37 10.06 1.04
N ALA A 211 -14.60 10.52 1.23
CA ALA A 211 -15.21 10.64 2.57
C ALA A 211 -15.18 9.32 3.37
N LYS A 212 -15.38 8.19 2.68
CA LYS A 212 -15.35 6.86 3.33
C LYS A 212 -13.96 6.55 3.88
N PHE A 213 -12.93 6.62 3.04
CA PHE A 213 -11.57 6.27 3.46
C PHE A 213 -10.94 7.34 4.35
N LEU A 214 -11.38 8.60 4.26
CA LEU A 214 -10.99 9.64 5.20
C LEU A 214 -11.55 9.35 6.62
N ALA A 215 -12.82 8.93 6.74
CA ALA A 215 -13.39 8.53 8.03
C ALA A 215 -12.66 7.30 8.61
N LEU A 216 -12.36 6.28 7.79
CA LEU A 216 -11.59 5.12 8.21
C LEU A 216 -10.16 5.50 8.66
N ALA A 217 -9.51 6.40 7.94
CA ALA A 217 -8.16 6.89 8.26
C ALA A 217 -8.12 7.61 9.61
N ARG A 218 -9.10 8.49 9.89
CA ARG A 218 -9.22 9.17 11.20
C ARG A 218 -9.32 8.17 12.33
N ARG A 219 -10.26 7.22 12.23
CA ARG A 219 -10.43 6.15 13.23
C ARG A 219 -9.18 5.30 13.39
N ALA A 220 -8.49 4.96 12.30
CA ALA A 220 -7.29 4.14 12.34
C ALA A 220 -6.13 4.85 13.06
N VAL A 221 -5.93 6.14 12.78
CA VAL A 221 -4.87 6.93 13.43
C VAL A 221 -5.12 7.07 14.94
N GLU A 222 -6.38 7.24 15.36
CA GLU A 222 -6.75 7.27 16.79
C GLU A 222 -6.44 5.94 17.52
N ALA A 223 -6.50 4.82 16.80
CA ALA A 223 -6.22 3.49 17.36
C ALA A 223 -4.72 3.14 17.42
N MET A 224 -3.86 3.90 16.75
CA MET A 224 -2.43 3.59 16.60
C MET A 224 -1.56 4.52 17.45
N PRO A 225 -0.55 3.99 18.19
CA PRO A 225 0.25 4.81 19.12
C PRO A 225 1.17 5.83 18.43
N ARG A 226 1.55 5.59 17.17
CA ARG A 226 2.53 6.42 16.44
C ARG A 226 2.08 6.70 15.00
N ALA A 227 0.79 6.96 14.80
CA ALA A 227 0.27 7.30 13.49
C ALA A 227 -0.03 8.79 13.36
N THR A 228 0.16 9.32 12.16
CA THR A 228 -0.26 10.65 11.75
C THR A 228 -1.13 10.56 10.52
N LEU A 229 -2.13 11.44 10.41
CA LEU A 229 -3.01 11.54 9.26
C LEU A 229 -2.54 12.65 8.33
N ALA A 230 -2.43 12.34 7.04
CA ALA A 230 -2.30 13.33 5.99
C ALA A 230 -3.46 13.23 5.00
N ILE A 231 -4.02 14.37 4.61
CA ILE A 231 -5.17 14.46 3.71
C ILE A 231 -4.69 15.02 2.38
N ALA A 232 -4.79 14.23 1.32
CA ALA A 232 -4.36 14.62 -0.02
C ALA A 232 -5.36 15.59 -0.65
N PRO A 233 -4.98 16.86 -0.90
CA PRO A 233 -5.90 17.88 -1.39
C PRO A 233 -6.48 17.50 -2.75
N GLY A 234 -7.80 17.66 -2.92
CA GLY A 234 -8.52 17.43 -4.17
C GLY A 234 -8.54 15.98 -4.67
N ALA A 235 -7.87 15.05 -3.97
CA ALA A 235 -7.80 13.65 -4.37
C ALA A 235 -8.99 12.85 -3.84
N GLY A 236 -9.43 11.87 -4.63
CA GLY A 236 -10.34 10.80 -4.20
C GLY A 236 -9.55 9.57 -3.75
N HIS A 237 -10.08 8.36 -4.02
CA HIS A 237 -9.47 7.09 -3.62
C HIS A 237 -8.07 6.86 -4.23
N ARG A 238 -7.85 7.34 -5.45
CA ARG A 238 -6.62 7.09 -6.23
C ARG A 238 -5.52 8.12 -5.95
N VAL A 239 -5.23 8.39 -4.68
CA VAL A 239 -4.21 9.36 -4.24
C VAL A 239 -2.86 9.22 -4.98
N PRO A 240 -2.29 7.99 -5.22
CA PRO A 240 -0.99 7.87 -5.88
C PRO A 240 -0.92 8.43 -7.30
N TRP A 241 -2.06 8.69 -7.93
CA TRP A 241 -2.15 9.27 -9.28
C TRP A 241 -2.74 10.67 -9.25
N GLN A 242 -3.76 10.91 -8.43
CA GLN A 242 -4.47 12.20 -8.38
C GLN A 242 -3.66 13.27 -7.62
N ALA A 243 -2.82 12.86 -6.67
CA ALA A 243 -1.96 13.75 -5.89
C ALA A 243 -0.53 13.18 -5.76
N ARG A 244 0.03 12.65 -6.85
CA ARG A 244 1.30 11.92 -6.86
C ARG A 244 2.46 12.70 -6.26
N ASP A 245 2.68 13.93 -6.74
CA ASP A 245 3.82 14.76 -6.34
C ASP A 245 3.67 15.21 -4.88
N TRP A 246 2.46 15.50 -4.46
CA TRP A 246 2.12 15.79 -3.08
C TRP A 246 2.39 14.57 -2.19
N LEU A 247 1.95 13.37 -2.59
CA LEU A 247 2.18 12.14 -1.84
C LEU A 247 3.68 11.85 -1.69
N ALA A 248 4.47 12.06 -2.74
CA ALA A 248 5.92 11.88 -2.69
C ALA A 248 6.58 12.86 -1.72
N ALA A 249 6.20 14.15 -1.79
CA ALA A 249 6.71 15.19 -0.88
C ALA A 249 6.31 14.91 0.58
N GLU A 250 5.05 14.49 0.82
CA GLU A 250 4.57 14.17 2.15
C GLU A 250 5.27 12.92 2.72
N THR A 251 5.46 11.90 1.89
CA THR A 251 6.24 10.71 2.26
C THR A 251 7.67 11.10 2.63
N ALA A 252 8.36 11.89 1.81
CA ALA A 252 9.72 12.33 2.09
C ALA A 252 9.81 13.18 3.38
N ARG A 253 8.84 14.08 3.61
CA ARG A 253 8.76 14.88 4.84
C ARG A 253 8.57 14.00 6.07
N PHE A 254 7.67 13.03 6.00
CA PHE A 254 7.45 12.06 7.08
C PHE A 254 8.72 11.26 7.38
N LEU A 255 9.43 10.80 6.36
CA LEU A 255 10.65 10.03 6.51
C LEU A 255 11.84 10.86 7.01
N ALA A 256 11.82 12.17 6.83
CA ALA A 256 12.83 13.10 7.35
C ALA A 256 12.53 13.59 8.78
N SER A 257 11.35 13.25 9.32
CA SER A 257 10.96 13.71 10.66
C SER A 257 11.70 12.96 11.78
N ASP A 258 11.84 13.59 12.94
CA ASP A 258 12.46 13.01 14.14
C ASP A 258 11.68 11.80 14.72
N GLN A 259 10.56 11.43 14.12
CA GLN A 259 9.79 10.25 14.52
C GLN A 259 10.46 8.93 14.13
N LEU A 260 11.38 8.95 13.17
CA LEU A 260 12.14 7.76 12.79
C LEU A 260 13.36 7.61 13.71
N PRO A 261 13.58 6.42 14.28
CA PRO A 261 14.81 6.15 15.02
C PRO A 261 16.01 6.34 14.07
N PRO A 262 17.14 6.89 14.56
CA PRO A 262 18.34 7.01 13.75
C PRO A 262 18.72 5.65 13.16
N ALA A 263 19.17 5.64 11.91
CA ALA A 263 19.74 4.44 11.30
C ALA A 263 20.93 3.97 12.17
N ARG A 264 20.84 2.75 12.69
CA ARG A 264 21.94 2.11 13.42
C ARG A 264 22.84 1.40 12.44
#